data_4393791cd1343806fe3774ba3a7bc53d
#
_entry.id   4393791cd1343806fe3774ba3a7bc53d
#
_cell.length_a   1.000
_cell.length_b   1.000
_cell.length_c   1.000
_cell.angle_alpha   90.00
_cell.angle_beta   90.00
_cell.angle_gamma   90.00
#
_symmetry.space_group_name_H-M   'P 1'
#
loop_
_entity.id
_entity.type
_entity.pdbx_description
1 polymer ?
#
loop_
_entity_poly.entity_id
_entity_poly.type
_entity_poly.pdbx_seq_one_letter_code
_entity_poly.pdbx_strand_id
1 'polypeptide(L)'
;MEKQRIGIIAAVAVTLGLSLVVYNRFHGKNYVPAADEIVLQIQVDTKEDIGLLVYDYQAGGRTYSGGISNADGSLIKHDSDNIVVWNREELNNISDPFELSMQFRVITEYVKPNFENIYPEEITKFAEPIAWEAGFGETYCITITGDRVSGYKAVLN
;
A
#
# COMPACT_ATOMS: atom_id res chain seq x y z
N MET A 1 -42.77 -1.02 -19.52
CA MET A 1 -41.65 -2.01 -19.51
C MET A 1 -40.36 -1.46 -20.15
N GLU A 2 -40.44 -0.68 -21.21
CA GLU A 2 -39.25 -0.13 -21.92
C GLU A 2 -38.44 0.88 -21.07
N LYS A 3 -39.11 1.81 -20.38
CA LYS A 3 -38.45 2.80 -19.50
C LYS A 3 -37.70 2.17 -18.31
N GLN A 4 -38.17 1.04 -17.77
CA GLN A 4 -37.45 0.34 -16.71
C GLN A 4 -36.19 -0.37 -17.21
N ARG A 5 -36.24 -0.90 -18.45
CA ARG A 5 -35.06 -1.53 -19.05
C ARG A 5 -33.94 -0.53 -19.35
N ILE A 6 -34.30 0.67 -19.83
CA ILE A 6 -33.35 1.77 -20.08
C ILE A 6 -32.70 2.21 -18.77
N GLY A 7 -33.45 2.34 -17.67
CA GLY A 7 -32.91 2.70 -16.36
C GLY A 7 -31.93 1.68 -15.81
N ILE A 8 -32.20 0.39 -15.97
CA ILE A 8 -31.31 -0.68 -15.53
C ILE A 8 -30.03 -0.71 -16.35
N ILE A 9 -30.12 -0.57 -17.68
CA ILE A 9 -28.93 -0.54 -18.55
C ILE A 9 -28.04 0.67 -18.22
N ALA A 10 -28.64 1.85 -17.99
CA ALA A 10 -27.89 3.04 -17.59
C ALA A 10 -27.19 2.86 -16.24
N ALA A 11 -27.86 2.27 -15.23
CA ALA A 11 -27.29 2.02 -13.92
C ALA A 11 -26.10 1.03 -14.00
N VAL A 12 -26.23 -0.05 -14.77
CA VAL A 12 -25.17 -1.03 -14.98
C VAL A 12 -23.97 -0.41 -15.70
N ALA A 13 -24.21 0.41 -16.72
CA ALA A 13 -23.14 1.10 -17.45
C ALA A 13 -22.37 2.09 -16.55
N VAL A 14 -23.06 2.83 -15.68
CA VAL A 14 -22.43 3.74 -14.70
C VAL A 14 -21.61 2.95 -13.67
N THR A 15 -22.14 1.83 -13.16
CA THR A 15 -21.42 1.00 -12.18
C THR A 15 -20.18 0.36 -12.79
N LEU A 16 -20.25 -0.16 -14.02
CA LEU A 16 -19.12 -0.70 -14.76
C LEU A 16 -18.09 0.39 -15.10
N GLY A 17 -18.54 1.58 -15.48
CA GLY A 17 -17.67 2.73 -15.74
C GLY A 17 -16.90 3.17 -14.51
N LEU A 18 -17.55 3.27 -13.36
CA LEU A 18 -16.92 3.59 -12.08
C LEU A 18 -15.92 2.49 -11.65
N SER A 19 -16.30 1.22 -11.81
CA SER A 19 -15.41 0.09 -11.49
C SER A 19 -14.15 0.09 -12.37
N LEU A 20 -14.27 0.41 -13.66
CA LEU A 20 -13.14 0.52 -14.59
C LEU A 20 -12.25 1.73 -14.27
N VAL A 21 -12.81 2.86 -13.88
CA VAL A 21 -12.05 4.05 -13.47
C VAL A 21 -11.29 3.76 -12.18
N VAL A 22 -11.92 3.15 -11.19
CA VAL A 22 -11.28 2.73 -9.94
C VAL A 22 -10.19 1.69 -10.23
N TYR A 23 -10.47 0.66 -11.05
CA TYR A 23 -9.49 -0.35 -11.44
C TYR A 23 -8.27 0.26 -12.13
N ASN A 24 -8.46 1.12 -13.14
CA ASN A 24 -7.35 1.78 -13.83
C ASN A 24 -6.59 2.76 -12.94
N ARG A 25 -7.26 3.36 -11.95
CA ARG A 25 -6.63 4.27 -10.99
C ARG A 25 -5.68 3.53 -10.04
N PHE A 26 -6.00 2.29 -9.67
CA PHE A 26 -5.21 1.48 -8.73
C PHE A 26 -4.24 0.48 -9.38
N HIS A 27 -4.31 0.25 -10.71
CA HIS A 27 -3.44 -0.72 -11.41
C HIS A 27 -2.52 -0.08 -12.45
N GLY A 28 -2.56 1.24 -12.60
CA GLY A 28 -1.68 1.94 -13.54
C GLY A 28 -0.36 2.35 -12.87
N LYS A 29 0.77 2.08 -13.52
CA LYS A 29 2.11 2.55 -13.10
C LYS A 29 2.24 4.09 -12.96
N ASN A 30 1.18 4.85 -13.27
CA ASN A 30 1.15 6.32 -13.28
C ASN A 30 -0.06 6.85 -12.49
N TYR A 31 -0.20 6.43 -11.23
CA TYR A 31 -1.17 7.09 -10.35
C TYR A 31 -0.70 8.53 -10.07
N VAL A 32 -1.54 9.50 -10.38
CA VAL A 32 -1.28 10.91 -10.08
C VAL A 32 -2.10 11.27 -8.83
N PRO A 33 -1.45 11.67 -7.72
CA PRO A 33 -2.15 12.04 -6.50
C PRO A 33 -3.06 13.25 -6.71
N ALA A 34 -4.19 13.28 -6.03
CA ALA A 34 -4.97 14.50 -5.86
C ALA A 34 -4.25 15.44 -4.85
N ALA A 35 -4.67 16.71 -4.80
CA ALA A 35 -4.03 17.71 -3.95
C ALA A 35 -4.12 17.42 -2.43
N ASP A 36 -4.98 16.50 -2.03
CA ASP A 36 -5.19 16.03 -0.65
C ASP A 36 -4.76 14.57 -0.43
N GLU A 37 -4.06 13.98 -1.40
CA GLU A 37 -3.56 12.61 -1.34
C GLU A 37 -2.03 12.56 -1.23
N ILE A 38 -1.51 11.52 -0.59
CA ILE A 38 -0.12 11.09 -0.64
C ILE A 38 -0.09 9.70 -1.24
N VAL A 39 0.82 9.48 -2.17
CA VAL A 39 1.00 8.19 -2.83
C VAL A 39 2.34 7.59 -2.45
N LEU A 40 2.33 6.36 -1.97
CA LEU A 40 3.52 5.53 -1.85
C LEU A 40 3.54 4.51 -2.97
N GLN A 41 4.56 4.54 -3.79
CA GLN A 41 4.89 3.47 -4.73
C GLN A 41 5.94 2.57 -4.08
N ILE A 42 5.54 1.35 -3.72
CA ILE A 42 6.41 0.40 -3.02
C ILE A 42 6.81 -0.70 -3.99
N GLN A 43 8.06 -0.68 -4.41
CA GLN A 43 8.66 -1.71 -5.23
C GLN A 43 9.24 -2.81 -4.33
N VAL A 44 8.84 -4.05 -4.57
CA VAL A 44 9.39 -5.22 -3.90
C VAL A 44 10.48 -5.81 -4.80
N ASP A 45 11.74 -5.43 -4.58
CA ASP A 45 12.94 -5.89 -5.29
C ASP A 45 13.74 -6.83 -4.39
N THR A 46 13.08 -7.85 -3.88
CA THR A 46 13.64 -8.88 -2.99
C THR A 46 14.15 -10.08 -3.78
N LYS A 47 14.97 -10.94 -3.17
CA LYS A 47 15.47 -12.16 -3.85
C LYS A 47 14.44 -13.29 -3.87
N GLU A 48 13.40 -13.22 -3.06
CA GLU A 48 12.29 -14.18 -3.02
C GLU A 48 10.95 -13.48 -2.90
N ASP A 49 9.89 -14.20 -3.26
CA ASP A 49 8.52 -13.79 -3.01
C ASP A 49 8.25 -13.75 -1.50
N ILE A 50 7.43 -12.81 -1.03
CA ILE A 50 7.12 -12.61 0.39
C ILE A 50 5.62 -12.81 0.67
N GLY A 51 5.29 -13.21 1.89
CA GLY A 51 3.91 -13.51 2.27
C GLY A 51 3.07 -12.25 2.51
N LEU A 52 3.66 -11.27 3.20
CA LEU A 52 2.98 -10.03 3.58
C LEU A 52 4.03 -8.95 3.83
N LEU A 53 3.73 -7.73 3.42
CA LEU A 53 4.49 -6.54 3.77
C LEU A 53 3.65 -5.67 4.71
N VAL A 54 4.06 -5.55 5.96
CA VAL A 54 3.45 -4.65 6.95
C VAL A 54 4.29 -3.39 7.03
N TYR A 55 3.65 -2.25 7.21
CA TYR A 55 4.31 -0.98 7.47
C TYR A 55 3.66 -0.25 8.64
N ASP A 56 4.49 0.10 9.62
CA ASP A 56 4.12 0.98 10.71
C ASP A 56 4.66 2.36 10.41
N TYR A 57 3.85 3.43 10.59
CA TYR A 57 4.27 4.77 10.28
C TYR A 57 3.80 5.80 11.31
N GLN A 58 4.55 6.87 11.42
CA GLN A 58 4.25 8.00 12.28
C GLN A 58 4.08 9.26 11.44
N ALA A 59 3.00 9.98 11.66
CA ALA A 59 2.68 11.26 11.04
C ALA A 59 1.96 12.15 12.06
N GLY A 60 2.40 13.41 12.24
CA GLY A 60 1.80 14.35 13.16
C GLY A 60 1.74 13.88 14.62
N GLY A 61 2.75 13.12 15.06
CA GLY A 61 2.82 12.57 16.42
C GLY A 61 1.88 11.39 16.69
N ARG A 62 1.26 10.81 15.67
CA ARG A 62 0.39 9.63 15.74
C ARG A 62 1.03 8.46 15.02
N THR A 63 0.75 7.25 15.53
CA THR A 63 1.20 5.99 14.92
C THR A 63 0.05 5.30 14.22
N TYR A 64 0.35 4.78 13.04
CA TYR A 64 -0.58 4.05 12.18
C TYR A 64 0.08 2.75 11.72
N SER A 65 -0.71 1.82 11.22
CA SER A 65 -0.21 0.56 10.64
C SER A 65 -1.05 0.19 9.44
N GLY A 66 -0.39 -0.40 8.44
CA GLY A 66 -1.02 -0.94 7.24
C GLY A 66 -0.29 -2.17 6.73
N GLY A 67 -0.82 -2.79 5.68
CA GLY A 67 -0.19 -3.96 5.10
C GLY A 67 -0.61 -4.19 3.66
N ILE A 68 0.22 -4.91 2.93
CA ILE A 68 0.02 -5.32 1.55
C ILE A 68 0.08 -6.85 1.49
N SER A 69 -0.98 -7.46 0.96
CA SER A 69 -1.05 -8.90 0.70
C SER A 69 -1.92 -9.14 -0.51
N ASN A 70 -1.75 -10.29 -1.16
CA ASN A 70 -2.65 -10.71 -2.22
C ASN A 70 -3.93 -11.30 -1.63
N ALA A 71 -5.08 -10.87 -2.15
CA ALA A 71 -6.41 -11.30 -1.65
C ALA A 71 -6.67 -12.80 -1.81
N ASP A 72 -6.00 -13.44 -2.76
CA ASP A 72 -6.09 -14.89 -3.01
C ASP A 72 -5.15 -15.73 -2.13
N GLY A 73 -4.36 -15.08 -1.25
CA GLY A 73 -3.39 -15.74 -0.39
C GLY A 73 -2.11 -16.17 -1.09
N SER A 74 -1.89 -15.76 -2.34
CA SER A 74 -0.61 -15.97 -3.02
C SER A 74 0.46 -15.03 -2.45
N LEU A 75 1.74 -15.39 -2.63
CA LEU A 75 2.87 -14.55 -2.23
C LEU A 75 2.95 -13.28 -3.10
N ILE A 76 3.38 -12.19 -2.50
CA ILE A 76 3.76 -10.97 -3.21
C ILE A 76 5.03 -11.27 -3.99
N LYS A 77 5.01 -11.00 -5.29
CA LYS A 77 6.13 -11.28 -6.18
C LYS A 77 7.31 -10.37 -5.90
N HIS A 78 8.51 -10.91 -6.01
CA HIS A 78 9.79 -10.25 -5.75
C HIS A 78 10.15 -9.14 -6.74
N ASP A 79 9.37 -8.92 -7.79
CA ASP A 79 9.53 -7.86 -8.80
C ASP A 79 8.25 -7.02 -8.95
N SER A 80 7.40 -6.99 -7.90
CA SER A 80 6.11 -6.33 -7.96
C SER A 80 6.15 -4.88 -7.49
N ASP A 81 5.29 -4.08 -8.11
CA ASP A 81 5.00 -2.70 -7.71
C ASP A 81 3.65 -2.66 -7.00
N ASN A 82 3.61 -1.96 -5.87
CA ASN A 82 2.42 -1.78 -5.06
C ASN A 82 2.17 -0.29 -4.83
N ILE A 83 0.90 0.12 -4.77
CA ILE A 83 0.52 1.51 -4.53
C ILE A 83 -0.32 1.58 -3.26
N VAL A 84 0.07 2.46 -2.35
CA VAL A 84 -0.69 2.85 -1.17
C VAL A 84 -1.04 4.32 -1.31
N VAL A 85 -2.29 4.66 -1.09
CA VAL A 85 -2.79 6.05 -1.17
C VAL A 85 -3.40 6.40 0.17
N TRP A 86 -3.00 7.52 0.73
CA TRP A 86 -3.60 8.12 1.92
C TRP A 86 -4.19 9.48 1.57
N ASN A 87 -5.39 9.73 2.03
CA ASN A 87 -5.97 11.05 1.95
C ASN A 87 -5.73 11.85 3.26
N ARG A 88 -5.96 13.15 3.21
CA ARG A 88 -5.76 14.06 4.34
C ARG A 88 -6.59 13.69 5.56
N GLU A 89 -7.81 13.18 5.39
CA GLU A 89 -8.68 12.76 6.49
C GLU A 89 -8.11 11.54 7.23
N GLU A 90 -7.56 10.57 6.52
CA GLU A 90 -6.92 9.37 7.09
C GLU A 90 -5.71 9.74 7.94
N LEU A 91 -5.03 10.83 7.61
CA LEU A 91 -3.92 11.40 8.39
C LEU A 91 -4.39 12.46 9.41
N ASN A 92 -5.69 12.45 9.79
CA ASN A 92 -6.28 13.36 10.78
C ASN A 92 -6.08 14.84 10.44
N ASN A 93 -6.12 15.22 9.18
CA ASN A 93 -5.99 16.59 8.69
C ASN A 93 -4.69 17.28 9.15
N ILE A 94 -3.59 16.53 9.18
CA ILE A 94 -2.26 17.04 9.53
C ILE A 94 -1.88 18.23 8.63
N SER A 95 -1.15 19.18 9.20
CA SER A 95 -0.62 20.32 8.45
C SER A 95 0.50 19.89 7.50
N ASP A 96 0.60 20.53 6.37
CA ASP A 96 1.53 20.29 5.28
C ASP A 96 2.64 21.37 5.28
N PRO A 97 3.94 21.08 5.16
CA PRO A 97 4.53 19.72 5.18
C PRO A 97 4.64 19.12 6.58
N PHE A 98 4.93 17.82 6.68
CA PHE A 98 5.12 17.12 7.94
C PHE A 98 6.18 16.02 7.85
N GLU A 99 6.78 15.67 9.00
CA GLU A 99 7.67 14.52 9.09
C GLU A 99 6.86 13.22 9.03
N LEU A 100 7.25 12.34 8.11
CA LEU A 100 6.73 10.98 7.97
C LEU A 100 7.87 10.00 8.25
N SER A 101 7.69 9.14 9.24
CA SER A 101 8.62 8.05 9.57
C SER A 101 7.93 6.70 9.34
N MET A 102 8.63 5.77 8.74
CA MET A 102 8.05 4.47 8.38
C MET A 102 9.04 3.34 8.64
N GLN A 103 8.52 2.23 9.20
CA GLN A 103 9.24 0.99 9.38
C GLN A 103 8.50 -0.16 8.73
N PHE A 104 9.20 -0.95 7.92
CA PHE A 104 8.64 -2.12 7.26
C PHE A 104 8.94 -3.40 8.03
N ARG A 105 7.96 -4.29 8.05
CA ARG A 105 8.10 -5.69 8.49
C ARG A 105 7.76 -6.59 7.31
N VAL A 106 8.70 -7.43 6.93
CA VAL A 106 8.52 -8.44 5.89
C VAL A 106 8.19 -9.77 6.56
N ILE A 107 7.03 -10.32 6.25
CA ILE A 107 6.64 -11.67 6.64
C ILE A 107 6.95 -12.57 5.45
N THR A 108 7.94 -13.44 5.60
CA THR A 108 8.53 -14.18 4.46
C THR A 108 7.67 -15.31 3.93
N GLU A 109 6.65 -15.73 4.67
CA GLU A 109 5.75 -16.82 4.30
C GLU A 109 4.30 -16.35 4.37
N TYR A 110 3.42 -17.00 3.62
CA TYR A 110 2.00 -16.75 3.77
C TYR A 110 1.52 -17.26 5.13
N VAL A 111 0.97 -16.36 5.91
CA VAL A 111 0.29 -16.70 7.16
C VAL A 111 -1.20 -16.45 6.96
N LYS A 112 -2.01 -17.48 7.14
CA LYS A 112 -3.47 -17.32 7.11
C LYS A 112 -3.86 -16.30 8.18
N PRO A 113 -4.53 -15.19 7.83
CA PRO A 113 -4.90 -14.18 8.83
C PRO A 113 -5.77 -14.85 9.88
N ASN A 114 -5.23 -14.98 11.08
CA ASN A 114 -6.03 -15.18 12.26
C ASN A 114 -6.29 -13.78 12.84
N PHE A 115 -7.40 -13.60 13.52
CA PHE A 115 -7.81 -12.29 14.06
C PHE A 115 -6.88 -11.75 15.17
N GLU A 116 -5.78 -12.42 15.46
CA GLU A 116 -4.84 -12.06 16.52
C GLU A 116 -3.65 -11.23 16.02
N ASN A 117 -3.47 -11.06 14.71
CA ASN A 117 -2.37 -10.29 14.08
C ASN A 117 -0.97 -10.62 14.62
N ILE A 118 -0.77 -11.82 15.12
CA ILE A 118 0.51 -12.29 15.63
C ILE A 118 1.19 -13.09 14.53
N TYR A 119 2.33 -12.59 14.06
CA TYR A 119 3.15 -13.29 13.09
C TYR A 119 4.31 -13.99 13.81
N PRO A 120 4.63 -15.25 13.45
CA PRO A 120 5.78 -15.95 14.03
C PRO A 120 7.07 -15.14 13.84
N GLU A 121 7.88 -15.07 14.89
CA GLU A 121 9.11 -14.28 14.88
C GLU A 121 10.12 -14.81 13.85
N GLU A 122 10.13 -16.11 13.62
CA GLU A 122 11.04 -16.78 12.69
C GLU A 122 10.88 -16.31 11.24
N ILE A 123 9.63 -15.97 10.85
CA ILE A 123 9.30 -15.53 9.50
C ILE A 123 9.12 -14.01 9.40
N THR A 124 9.27 -13.27 10.50
CA THR A 124 9.11 -11.82 10.56
C THR A 124 10.48 -11.16 10.57
N LYS A 125 10.73 -10.27 9.62
CA LYS A 125 11.97 -9.49 9.50
C LYS A 125 11.66 -8.01 9.45
N PHE A 126 12.36 -7.23 10.26
CA PHE A 126 12.25 -5.78 10.28
C PHE A 126 13.29 -5.16 9.36
N ALA A 127 12.88 -4.18 8.56
CA ALA A 127 13.81 -3.27 7.90
C ALA A 127 14.12 -2.09 8.84
N GLU A 128 15.28 -1.44 8.63
CA GLU A 128 15.59 -0.19 9.32
C GLU A 128 14.53 0.88 8.97
N PRO A 129 14.12 1.71 9.94
CA PRO A 129 13.16 2.78 9.68
C PRO A 129 13.74 3.82 8.73
N ILE A 130 12.86 4.41 7.92
CA ILE A 130 13.15 5.55 7.06
C ILE A 130 12.29 6.75 7.48
N ALA A 131 12.80 7.96 7.32
CA ALA A 131 12.06 9.18 7.64
C ALA A 131 12.34 10.27 6.61
N TRP A 132 11.32 11.09 6.30
CA TRP A 132 11.42 12.21 5.36
C TRP A 132 10.35 13.26 5.63
N GLU A 133 10.52 14.45 5.06
CA GLU A 133 9.48 15.45 5.01
C GLU A 133 8.50 15.13 3.88
N ALA A 134 7.22 15.00 4.20
CA ALA A 134 6.16 14.62 3.28
C ALA A 134 5.17 15.75 3.07
N GLY A 135 4.59 15.81 1.86
CA GLY A 135 3.56 16.76 1.47
C GLY A 135 2.40 16.08 0.73
N PHE A 136 1.21 16.66 0.82
CA PHE A 136 0.07 16.23 0.03
C PHE A 136 0.25 16.63 -1.44
N GLY A 137 -0.32 15.83 -2.35
CA GLY A 137 -0.14 15.97 -3.80
C GLY A 137 1.14 15.32 -4.32
N GLU A 138 1.92 14.65 -3.47
CA GLU A 138 3.22 14.06 -3.82
C GLU A 138 3.20 12.53 -3.87
N THR A 139 4.14 12.00 -4.65
CA THR A 139 4.39 10.54 -4.77
C THR A 139 5.80 10.24 -4.26
N TYR A 140 5.90 9.28 -3.36
CA TYR A 140 7.15 8.79 -2.80
C TYR A 140 7.40 7.36 -3.25
N CYS A 141 8.61 7.10 -3.79
CA CYS A 141 9.01 5.79 -4.25
C CYS A 141 9.88 5.12 -3.18
N ILE A 142 9.48 3.93 -2.74
CA ILE A 142 10.20 3.14 -1.75
C ILE A 142 10.54 1.79 -2.36
N THR A 143 11.79 1.39 -2.28
CA THR A 143 12.22 0.05 -2.72
C THR A 143 12.55 -0.82 -1.52
N ILE A 144 11.93 -2.00 -1.44
CA ILE A 144 12.24 -3.04 -0.45
C ILE A 144 13.19 -4.05 -1.11
N THR A 145 14.40 -4.18 -0.56
CA THR A 145 15.44 -5.09 -1.07
C THR A 145 15.87 -6.08 0.01
N GLY A 146 16.59 -7.14 -0.39
CA GLY A 146 17.20 -8.10 0.53
C GLY A 146 16.60 -9.50 0.43
N ASP A 147 16.80 -10.29 1.48
CA ASP A 147 16.33 -11.66 1.57
C ASP A 147 16.18 -12.10 3.04
N ARG A 148 15.57 -13.29 3.24
CA ARG A 148 15.33 -13.86 4.58
C ARG A 148 16.62 -14.17 5.37
N VAL A 149 17.76 -14.32 4.72
CA VAL A 149 19.04 -14.65 5.33
C VAL A 149 19.82 -13.39 5.71
N SER A 150 19.92 -12.44 4.78
CA SER A 150 20.70 -11.20 4.95
C SER A 150 19.89 -10.09 5.61
N GLY A 151 18.56 -10.26 5.70
CA GLY A 151 17.63 -9.25 6.15
C GLY A 151 17.14 -8.37 4.99
N TYR A 152 16.19 -7.48 5.31
CA TYR A 152 15.55 -6.59 4.34
C TYR A 152 15.91 -5.13 4.64
N LYS A 153 15.86 -4.30 3.61
CA LYS A 153 16.08 -2.86 3.70
C LYS A 153 14.99 -2.14 2.93
N ALA A 154 14.58 -1.00 3.44
CA ALA A 154 13.72 -0.03 2.77
C ALA A 154 14.57 1.18 2.38
N VAL A 155 14.41 1.66 1.15
CA VAL A 155 15.11 2.83 0.63
C VAL A 155 14.10 3.75 -0.01
N LEU A 156 14.08 5.01 0.39
CA LEU A 156 13.35 6.09 -0.26
C LEU A 156 14.22 6.60 -1.42
N ASN A 157 13.65 6.63 -2.64
CA ASN A 157 14.33 7.02 -3.88
C ASN A 157 14.04 8.47 -4.25
#